data_31e39f6b53c810311efde824e1f2822a
#
_entry.id   31e39f6b53c810311efde824e1f2822a
#
_cell.length_a   1.000
_cell.length_b   1.000
_cell.length_c   1.000
_cell.angle_alpha   90.00
_cell.angle_beta   90.00
_cell.angle_gamma   90.00
#
_symmetry.space_group_name_H-M   'P 1'
#
loop_
_entity.id
_entity.type
_entity.pdbx_description
1 polymer ?
#
loop_
_entity_poly.entity_id
_entity_poly.type
_entity_poly.pdbx_seq_one_letter_code
_entity_poly.pdbx_strand_id
1 'polypeptide(L)'
;MNRIIAVTGAAGHLGRFIVSYLMAAGEKVRALLLSGETYVNPDGSKSAPEIYYGDIRDRADVDALLTRDSGTEMNVIHCAGLISIADRDDPRVYDVNVNGTKTLLAAAKDAAVRRFVYVSSVHALPELPKGTVQTEISPH
;
A
#
# COMPACT_ATOMS: atom_id res chain seq x y z
N MET A 1 -6.08 16.61 -16.08
CA MET A 1 -5.62 16.80 -14.69
C MET A 1 -4.39 15.92 -14.49
N ASN A 2 -3.30 16.45 -13.95
CA ASN A 2 -2.13 15.62 -13.65
C ASN A 2 -2.38 14.84 -12.35
N ARG A 3 -2.31 13.50 -12.39
CA ARG A 3 -2.59 12.65 -11.23
C ARG A 3 -1.46 11.64 -11.06
N ILE A 4 -1.07 11.40 -9.82
CA ILE A 4 -0.10 10.37 -9.43
C ILE A 4 -0.79 9.43 -8.45
N ILE A 5 -0.55 8.13 -8.60
CA ILE A 5 -1.03 7.10 -7.69
C ILE A 5 0.19 6.46 -7.04
N ALA A 6 0.36 6.67 -5.75
CA ALA A 6 1.41 6.02 -4.97
C ALA A 6 0.90 4.66 -4.46
N VAL A 7 1.68 3.61 -4.67
CA VAL A 7 1.36 2.25 -4.25
C VAL A 7 2.46 1.76 -3.30
N THR A 8 2.08 1.42 -2.07
CA THR A 8 3.00 0.77 -1.12
C THR A 8 2.85 -0.75 -1.19
N GLY A 9 3.90 -1.50 -0.86
CA GLY A 9 3.91 -2.94 -1.04
C GLY A 9 3.86 -3.36 -2.51
N ALA A 10 4.39 -2.51 -3.39
CA ALA A 10 4.31 -2.64 -4.84
C ALA A 10 5.07 -3.85 -5.39
N ALA A 11 6.08 -4.38 -4.68
CA ALA A 11 6.79 -5.61 -5.04
C ALA A 11 6.01 -6.88 -4.62
N GLY A 12 5.04 -6.74 -3.70
CA GLY A 12 4.23 -7.85 -3.20
C GLY A 12 3.26 -8.42 -4.25
N HIS A 13 2.64 -9.55 -3.92
CA HIS A 13 1.76 -10.27 -4.86
C HIS A 13 0.64 -9.38 -5.40
N LEU A 14 -0.15 -8.75 -4.53
CA LEU A 14 -1.25 -7.88 -4.95
C LEU A 14 -0.74 -6.56 -5.53
N GLY A 15 0.23 -5.93 -4.88
CA GLY A 15 0.73 -4.61 -5.26
C GLY A 15 1.26 -4.56 -6.68
N ARG A 16 2.03 -5.56 -7.11
CA ARG A 16 2.57 -5.59 -8.48
C ARG A 16 1.48 -5.69 -9.56
N PHE A 17 0.39 -6.40 -9.30
CA PHE A 17 -0.74 -6.46 -10.23
C PHE A 17 -1.50 -5.13 -10.30
N ILE A 18 -1.70 -4.48 -9.15
CA ILE A 18 -2.31 -3.14 -9.09
C ILE A 18 -1.46 -2.14 -9.89
N VAL A 19 -0.14 -2.11 -9.65
CA VAL A 19 0.78 -1.23 -10.38
C VAL A 19 0.72 -1.50 -11.89
N SER A 20 0.81 -2.76 -12.30
CA SER A 20 0.73 -3.15 -13.72
C SER A 20 -0.57 -2.70 -14.36
N TYR A 21 -1.70 -2.93 -13.68
CA TYR A 21 -3.02 -2.51 -14.18
C TYR A 21 -3.13 -0.98 -14.32
N LEU A 22 -2.67 -0.23 -13.34
CA LEU A 22 -2.70 1.23 -13.37
C LEU A 22 -1.82 1.79 -14.49
N MET A 23 -0.62 1.24 -14.69
CA MET A 23 0.26 1.64 -15.78
C MET A 23 -0.37 1.33 -17.15
N ALA A 24 -1.00 0.16 -17.30
CA ALA A 24 -1.71 -0.21 -18.53
C ALA A 24 -2.91 0.72 -18.81
N ALA A 25 -3.52 1.28 -17.76
CA ALA A 25 -4.57 2.29 -17.87
C ALA A 25 -4.03 3.71 -18.14
N GLY A 26 -2.72 3.88 -18.30
CA GLY A 26 -2.09 5.18 -18.58
C GLY A 26 -1.91 6.07 -17.36
N GLU A 27 -2.05 5.54 -16.15
CA GLU A 27 -1.84 6.30 -14.92
C GLU A 27 -0.35 6.47 -14.61
N LYS A 28 0.01 7.59 -13.99
CA LYS A 28 1.34 7.78 -13.42
C LYS A 28 1.41 7.11 -12.06
N VAL A 29 2.27 6.12 -11.94
CA VAL A 29 2.38 5.31 -10.72
C VAL A 29 3.73 5.51 -10.07
N ARG A 30 3.73 5.72 -8.76
CA ARG A 30 4.89 5.64 -7.88
C ARG A 30 4.79 4.38 -7.04
N ALA A 31 5.85 3.60 -7.01
CA ALA A 31 5.93 2.35 -6.26
C ALA A 31 6.91 2.51 -5.10
N LEU A 32 6.45 2.32 -3.86
CA LEU A 32 7.32 2.21 -2.70
C LEU A 32 7.74 0.76 -2.52
N LEU A 33 9.05 0.54 -2.53
CA LEU A 33 9.71 -0.74 -2.31
C LEU A 33 10.67 -0.63 -1.12
N LEU A 34 10.86 -1.72 -0.39
CA LEU A 34 11.94 -1.80 0.58
C LEU A 34 13.29 -1.86 -0.12
N SER A 35 14.34 -1.40 0.56
CA SER A 35 15.70 -1.52 0.06
C SER A 35 16.03 -2.99 -0.27
N GLY A 36 16.53 -3.25 -1.47
CA GLY A 36 16.83 -4.59 -1.97
C GLY A 36 15.67 -5.30 -2.67
N GLU A 37 14.44 -4.78 -2.62
CA GLU A 37 13.35 -5.29 -3.43
C GLU A 37 13.45 -4.80 -4.88
N THR A 38 12.87 -5.58 -5.78
CA THR A 38 12.79 -5.24 -7.21
C THR A 38 11.34 -5.38 -7.67
N TYR A 39 10.85 -4.36 -8.40
CA TYR A 39 9.57 -4.47 -9.07
C TYR A 39 9.69 -5.36 -10.30
N VAL A 40 8.84 -6.36 -10.39
CA VAL A 40 8.73 -7.24 -11.57
C VAL A 40 7.31 -7.15 -12.10
N ASN A 41 7.19 -6.68 -13.36
CA ASN A 41 5.89 -6.56 -13.99
C ASN A 41 5.27 -7.95 -14.23
N PRO A 42 4.05 -8.22 -13.77
CA PRO A 42 3.41 -9.53 -13.91
C PRO A 42 3.20 -9.99 -15.35
N ASP A 43 3.09 -9.07 -16.31
CA ASP A 43 2.92 -9.36 -17.73
C ASP A 43 4.24 -9.66 -18.46
N GLY A 44 5.37 -9.61 -17.73
CA GLY A 44 6.72 -9.81 -18.29
C GLY A 44 7.24 -8.64 -19.13
N SER A 45 6.49 -7.53 -19.23
CA SER A 45 6.96 -6.34 -19.93
C SER A 45 8.07 -5.63 -19.15
N LYS A 46 8.83 -4.78 -19.85
CA LYS A 46 9.88 -3.94 -19.25
C LYS A 46 9.34 -2.62 -18.66
N SER A 47 8.03 -2.39 -18.73
CA SER A 47 7.40 -1.21 -18.16
C SER A 47 7.58 -1.22 -16.65
N ALA A 48 7.97 -0.10 -16.09
CA ALA A 48 8.17 0.05 -14.65
C ALA A 48 7.54 1.37 -14.15
N PRO A 49 7.02 1.41 -12.92
CA PRO A 49 6.59 2.64 -12.29
C PRO A 49 7.79 3.50 -11.89
N GLU A 50 7.54 4.72 -11.46
CA GLU A 50 8.53 5.53 -10.75
C GLU A 50 8.81 4.87 -9.38
N ILE A 51 10.05 4.40 -9.16
CA ILE A 51 10.39 3.62 -7.96
C ILE A 51 10.95 4.55 -6.88
N TYR A 52 10.41 4.40 -5.68
CA TYR A 52 10.91 4.96 -4.43
C TYR A 52 11.32 3.83 -3.51
N TYR A 53 12.52 3.94 -2.93
CA TYR A 53 12.97 2.99 -1.92
C TYR A 53 12.78 3.60 -0.54
N GLY A 54 12.13 2.86 0.36
CA GLY A 54 11.88 3.32 1.72
C GLY A 54 10.96 2.41 2.50
N ASP A 55 10.76 2.77 3.76
CA ASP A 55 9.92 2.04 4.70
C ASP A 55 8.70 2.91 5.10
N ILE A 56 7.51 2.33 5.12
CA ILE A 56 6.29 3.04 5.54
C ILE A 56 6.33 3.51 6.99
N ARG A 57 7.24 2.95 7.80
CA ARG A 57 7.48 3.36 9.19
C ARG A 57 8.34 4.62 9.28
N ASP A 58 9.13 4.89 8.26
CA ASP A 58 9.96 6.09 8.19
C ASP A 58 9.18 7.25 7.55
N ARG A 59 8.98 8.30 8.33
CA ARG A 59 8.23 9.46 7.90
C ARG A 59 8.90 10.18 6.72
N ALA A 60 10.22 10.26 6.69
CA ALA A 60 10.94 10.95 5.62
C ALA A 60 10.80 10.19 4.28
N ASP A 61 10.85 8.86 4.30
CA ASP A 61 10.64 8.03 3.12
C ASP A 61 9.22 8.22 2.55
N VAL A 62 8.23 8.24 3.46
CA VAL A 62 6.83 8.46 3.07
C VAL A 62 6.61 9.88 2.53
N ASP A 63 7.17 10.90 3.15
CA ASP A 63 7.09 12.28 2.66
C ASP A 63 7.73 12.43 1.27
N ALA A 64 8.87 11.77 1.03
CA ALA A 64 9.52 11.73 -0.28
C ALA A 64 8.60 11.10 -1.35
N LEU A 65 7.95 9.96 -1.04
CA LEU A 65 6.99 9.31 -1.93
C LEU A 65 5.83 10.23 -2.32
N LEU A 66 5.33 11.03 -1.36
CA LEU A 66 4.15 11.87 -1.53
C LEU A 66 4.46 13.29 -2.05
N THR A 67 5.72 13.69 -2.12
CA THR A 67 6.14 14.99 -2.64
C THR A 67 5.77 15.15 -4.11
N ARG A 68 5.16 16.27 -4.48
CA ARG A 68 4.73 16.55 -5.85
C ARG A 68 4.63 18.03 -6.14
N ASP A 69 4.57 18.36 -7.43
CA ASP A 69 4.34 19.73 -7.88
C ASP A 69 2.93 20.22 -7.56
N SER A 70 2.80 21.52 -7.35
CA SER A 70 1.51 22.17 -7.16
C SER A 70 0.56 21.88 -8.33
N GLY A 71 -0.71 21.62 -8.01
CA GLY A 71 -1.73 21.28 -9.01
C GLY A 71 -1.74 19.81 -9.47
N THR A 72 -0.84 18.97 -8.95
CA THR A 72 -0.88 17.53 -9.18
C THR A 72 -1.70 16.84 -8.07
N GLU A 73 -2.70 16.06 -8.47
CA GLU A 73 -3.47 15.22 -7.55
C GLU A 73 -2.66 14.00 -7.12
N MET A 74 -2.66 13.69 -5.82
CA MET A 74 -2.07 12.48 -5.27
C MET A 74 -3.14 11.56 -4.69
N ASN A 75 -3.08 10.29 -5.07
CA ASN A 75 -3.85 9.21 -4.47
C ASN A 75 -2.91 8.15 -3.93
N VAL A 76 -3.32 7.41 -2.91
CA VAL A 76 -2.53 6.34 -2.29
C VAL A 76 -3.32 5.04 -2.30
N ILE A 77 -2.66 3.94 -2.68
CA ILE A 77 -3.13 2.58 -2.49
C ILE A 77 -2.13 1.88 -1.58
N HIS A 78 -2.57 1.55 -0.37
CA HIS A 78 -1.73 0.95 0.65
C HIS A 78 -1.93 -0.56 0.69
N CYS A 79 -0.95 -1.30 0.14
CA CYS A 79 -0.90 -2.76 0.12
C CYS A 79 0.24 -3.32 0.97
N ALA A 80 1.13 -2.46 1.49
CA ALA A 80 2.21 -2.92 2.34
C ALA A 80 1.65 -3.52 3.63
N GLY A 81 2.16 -4.69 3.98
CA GLY A 81 1.81 -5.37 5.21
C GLY A 81 2.71 -6.59 5.39
N LEU A 82 2.98 -6.93 6.64
CA LEU A 82 3.72 -8.11 7.01
C LEU A 82 2.75 -9.19 7.46
N ILE A 83 2.84 -10.38 6.87
CA ILE A 83 2.08 -11.55 7.26
C ILE A 83 3.01 -12.48 8.03
N SER A 84 2.61 -12.89 9.24
CA SER A 84 3.29 -13.94 10.00
C SER A 84 2.33 -15.10 10.22
N ILE A 85 2.79 -16.30 9.85
CA ILE A 85 2.09 -17.57 10.11
C ILE A 85 2.76 -18.34 11.25
N ALA A 86 3.66 -17.69 11.99
CA ALA A 86 4.34 -18.29 13.12
C ALA A 86 3.41 -18.37 14.34
N ASP A 87 3.55 -19.43 15.13
CA ASP A 87 2.78 -19.67 16.39
C ASP A 87 3.12 -18.65 17.51
N ARG A 88 4.01 -17.71 17.24
CA ARG A 88 4.43 -16.67 18.20
C ARG A 88 4.15 -15.28 17.62
N ASP A 89 3.73 -14.38 18.50
CA ASP A 89 3.58 -12.98 18.16
C ASP A 89 4.90 -12.39 17.65
N ASP A 90 4.91 -11.93 16.42
CA ASP A 90 6.03 -11.19 15.85
C ASP A 90 5.76 -9.69 16.01
N PRO A 91 6.51 -8.99 16.88
CA PRO A 91 6.29 -7.56 17.12
C PRO A 91 6.47 -6.72 15.84
N ARG A 92 7.19 -7.22 14.84
CA ARG A 92 7.33 -6.54 13.55
C ARG A 92 5.99 -6.44 12.80
N VAL A 93 5.09 -7.41 12.99
CA VAL A 93 3.76 -7.38 12.35
C VAL A 93 2.98 -6.16 12.85
N TYR A 94 2.95 -5.94 14.16
CA TYR A 94 2.30 -4.75 14.72
C TYR A 94 2.98 -3.46 14.26
N ASP A 95 4.30 -3.44 14.29
CA ASP A 95 5.07 -2.24 13.92
C ASP A 95 4.87 -1.85 12.45
N VAL A 96 4.92 -2.81 11.53
CA VAL A 96 4.68 -2.55 10.10
C VAL A 96 3.20 -2.23 9.85
N ASN A 97 2.29 -3.12 10.30
CA ASN A 97 0.89 -3.02 9.89
C ASN A 97 0.12 -1.93 10.63
N VAL A 98 0.50 -1.60 11.85
CA VAL A 98 -0.18 -0.57 12.65
C VAL A 98 0.60 0.74 12.64
N ASN A 99 1.86 0.74 13.10
CA ASN A 99 2.63 1.98 13.19
C ASN A 99 2.99 2.52 11.80
N GLY A 100 3.40 1.65 10.86
CA GLY A 100 3.65 2.04 9.48
C GLY A 100 2.42 2.63 8.81
N THR A 101 1.25 2.00 8.97
CA THR A 101 -0.01 2.54 8.44
C THR A 101 -0.36 3.90 9.07
N LYS A 102 -0.16 4.08 10.38
CA LYS A 102 -0.36 5.38 11.05
C LYS A 102 0.56 6.46 10.50
N THR A 103 1.84 6.14 10.29
CA THR A 103 2.82 7.07 9.71
C THR A 103 2.39 7.48 8.30
N LEU A 104 2.01 6.52 7.46
CA LEU A 104 1.55 6.78 6.11
C LEU A 104 0.27 7.61 6.07
N LEU A 105 -0.70 7.33 6.96
CA LEU A 105 -1.94 8.11 7.05
C LEU A 105 -1.70 9.55 7.50
N ALA A 106 -0.81 9.75 8.48
CA ALA A 106 -0.44 11.09 8.93
C ALA A 106 0.22 11.89 7.80
N ALA A 107 1.18 11.30 7.10
CA ALA A 107 1.84 11.94 5.96
C ALA A 107 0.85 12.21 4.81
N ALA A 108 -0.06 11.29 4.52
CA ALA A 108 -1.08 11.46 3.48
C ALA A 108 -2.04 12.61 3.81
N LYS A 109 -2.39 12.79 5.08
CA LYS A 109 -3.20 13.92 5.55
C LYS A 109 -2.44 15.23 5.37
N ASP A 110 -1.19 15.32 5.83
CA ASP A 110 -0.36 16.52 5.73
C ASP A 110 -0.08 16.91 4.26
N ALA A 111 0.12 15.91 3.41
CA ALA A 111 0.30 16.09 1.97
C ALA A 111 -1.02 16.34 1.22
N ALA A 112 -2.16 16.46 1.89
CA ALA A 112 -3.48 16.63 1.26
C ALA A 112 -3.74 15.60 0.13
N VAL A 113 -3.48 14.31 0.43
CA VAL A 113 -3.81 13.20 -0.47
C VAL A 113 -5.32 13.17 -0.68
N ARG A 114 -5.76 13.08 -1.93
CA ARG A 114 -7.19 13.16 -2.26
C ARG A 114 -7.95 11.89 -1.91
N ARG A 115 -7.36 10.73 -2.19
CA ARG A 115 -7.95 9.42 -1.88
C ARG A 115 -6.90 8.51 -1.28
N PHE A 116 -7.28 7.84 -0.23
CA PHE A 116 -6.48 6.80 0.41
C PHE A 116 -7.27 5.49 0.41
N VAL A 117 -6.76 4.49 -0.27
CA VAL A 117 -7.31 3.13 -0.30
C VAL A 117 -6.42 2.24 0.52
N TYR A 118 -6.97 1.63 1.57
CA TYR A 118 -6.27 0.65 2.40
C TYR A 118 -6.74 -0.76 2.06
N VAL A 119 -5.81 -1.63 1.73
CA VAL A 119 -6.11 -3.04 1.50
C VAL A 119 -6.06 -3.75 2.85
N SER A 120 -7.22 -4.13 3.35
CA SER A 120 -7.38 -4.88 4.58
C SER A 120 -7.27 -6.40 4.32
N SER A 121 -7.61 -7.21 5.29
CA SER A 121 -7.59 -8.67 5.21
C SER A 121 -8.86 -9.25 5.82
N VAL A 122 -9.26 -10.42 5.35
CA VAL A 122 -10.33 -11.22 6.00
C VAL A 122 -9.97 -11.56 7.45
N HIS A 123 -8.68 -11.65 7.78
CA HIS A 123 -8.20 -11.88 9.15
C HIS A 123 -8.35 -10.67 10.08
N ALA A 124 -8.73 -9.51 9.53
CA ALA A 124 -9.09 -8.33 10.34
C ALA A 124 -10.53 -8.39 10.85
N LEU A 125 -11.31 -9.36 10.37
CA LEU A 125 -12.70 -9.56 10.75
C LEU A 125 -12.80 -10.64 11.83
N PRO A 126 -13.71 -10.51 12.81
CA PRO A 126 -13.90 -11.53 13.84
C PRO A 126 -14.42 -12.83 13.22
N GLU A 127 -13.99 -13.96 13.80
CA GLU A 127 -14.55 -15.25 13.43
C GLU A 127 -16.02 -15.34 13.86
N LEU A 128 -16.89 -15.66 12.92
CA LEU A 128 -18.30 -15.92 13.18
C LEU A 128 -18.55 -17.42 13.43
N PRO A 129 -19.67 -17.77 14.09
CA PRO A 129 -20.04 -19.18 14.28
C PRO A 129 -20.05 -19.95 12.96
N LYS A 130 -19.66 -21.22 13.00
CA LYS A 130 -19.59 -22.09 11.82
C LYS A 130 -20.93 -22.09 11.05
N GLY A 131 -20.86 -21.86 9.75
CA GLY A 131 -22.03 -21.79 8.87
C GLY A 131 -22.64 -20.39 8.74
N THR A 132 -22.11 -19.39 9.44
CA THR A 132 -22.53 -17.98 9.28
C THR A 132 -21.80 -17.34 8.11
N VAL A 133 -22.53 -16.61 7.26
CA VAL A 133 -21.95 -15.80 6.17
C VAL A 133 -21.64 -14.42 6.72
N GLN A 134 -20.41 -13.97 6.52
CA GLN A 134 -20.00 -12.62 6.88
C GLN A 134 -20.39 -11.64 5.79
N THR A 135 -20.93 -10.50 6.17
CA THR A 135 -21.37 -9.44 5.27
C THR A 135 -20.86 -8.09 5.77
N GLU A 136 -21.04 -7.02 4.97
CA GLU A 136 -20.61 -5.66 5.32
C GLU A 136 -21.28 -5.11 6.59
N ILE A 137 -22.39 -5.67 7.01
CA ILE A 137 -23.12 -5.28 8.24
C ILE A 137 -22.81 -6.18 9.43
N SER A 138 -21.94 -7.18 9.27
CA SER A 138 -21.50 -8.03 10.38
C SER A 138 -20.68 -7.19 11.39
N PRO A 139 -20.77 -7.49 12.70
CA PRO A 139 -19.96 -6.80 13.71
C PRO A 139 -18.46 -6.95 13.42
N HIS A 140 -17.71 -5.89 13.68
CA HIS A 140 -16.25 -5.83 13.56
C HIS A 140 -15.60 -5.84 14.93
#